data_b574c87e4d182e9b1ebe284e8e588e4d
#
_entry.id   b574c87e4d182e9b1ebe284e8e588e4d
#
_cell.length_a   1.000
_cell.length_b   1.000
_cell.length_c   1.000
_cell.angle_alpha   90.00
_cell.angle_beta   90.00
_cell.angle_gamma   90.00
#
_symmetry.space_group_name_H-M   'P 1'
#
loop_
_entity.id
_entity.type
_entity.pdbx_description
1 polymer ?
#
loop_
_entity_poly.entity_id
_entity_poly.type
_entity_poly.pdbx_seq_one_letter_code
_entity_poly.pdbx_strand_id
1 'polypeptide(L)'
;MRSIFENGPIEINGKNDRKLLVRKDGFSLNTGNKEINVSFDDIRYTNVTRYCNSNSSYMVMMVAKDGKNIEFDTDVTPVGGGHNILETKTILTAFAASRLGKDFPNNLNTLDIELTHSLKEKQISISNGVIKGAKNSIRIDDIHTVKCVSNGALTRFAIYAGTKKRLFNAPDFAVVCNELTAPLLEAIVTRNTGKGIDFSRGDGFE
;
A
#
# COMPACT_ATOMS: atom_id res chain seq x y z
N MET A 1 13.56 3.92 -9.25
CA MET A 1 13.64 3.59 -7.80
C MET A 1 14.84 2.68 -7.59
N ARG A 2 15.79 3.00 -6.70
CA ARG A 2 16.86 2.04 -6.38
C ARG A 2 16.23 0.80 -5.74
N SER A 3 16.66 -0.38 -6.17
CA SER A 3 16.15 -1.63 -5.60
C SER A 3 16.63 -1.75 -4.14
N ILE A 4 15.71 -1.97 -3.21
CA ILE A 4 16.07 -2.29 -1.81
C ILE A 4 16.83 -3.62 -1.69
N PHE A 5 16.92 -4.40 -2.78
CA PHE A 5 17.57 -5.70 -2.87
C PHE A 5 18.90 -5.67 -3.65
N GLU A 6 19.53 -4.49 -3.81
CA GLU A 6 20.85 -4.41 -4.49
C GLU A 6 21.89 -5.31 -3.83
N ASN A 7 21.81 -5.49 -2.52
CA ASN A 7 22.71 -6.32 -1.72
C ASN A 7 22.15 -7.71 -1.39
N GLY A 8 21.10 -8.16 -2.07
CA GLY A 8 20.45 -9.44 -1.81
C GLY A 8 19.21 -9.36 -0.94
N PRO A 9 18.74 -10.50 -0.40
CA PRO A 9 17.59 -10.55 0.50
C PRO A 9 17.81 -9.74 1.77
N ILE A 10 16.72 -9.14 2.29
CA ILE A 10 16.75 -8.44 3.58
C ILE A 10 16.40 -9.43 4.68
N GLU A 11 17.29 -9.56 5.65
CA GLU A 11 17.13 -10.43 6.79
C GLU A 11 16.99 -9.61 8.08
N ILE A 12 15.93 -9.88 8.86
CA ILE A 12 15.71 -9.29 10.18
C ILE A 12 15.61 -10.43 11.18
N ASN A 13 16.56 -10.46 12.12
CA ASN A 13 16.64 -11.48 13.14
C ASN A 13 16.09 -10.95 14.47
N GLY A 14 15.22 -11.72 15.10
CA GLY A 14 14.63 -11.44 16.39
C GLY A 14 15.14 -12.37 17.50
N LYS A 15 14.49 -12.33 18.65
CA LYS A 15 14.74 -13.26 19.76
C LYS A 15 13.98 -14.57 19.55
N ASN A 16 14.44 -15.67 20.18
CA ASN A 16 13.78 -16.98 20.18
C ASN A 16 13.56 -17.54 18.76
N ASP A 17 14.60 -17.50 17.93
CA ASP A 17 14.61 -18.00 16.55
C ASP A 17 13.59 -17.33 15.61
N ARG A 18 13.00 -16.22 16.03
CA ARG A 18 12.16 -15.41 15.15
C ARG A 18 13.00 -14.77 14.05
N LYS A 19 12.51 -14.87 12.83
CA LYS A 19 13.26 -14.40 11.67
C LYS A 19 12.32 -13.99 10.55
N LEU A 20 12.60 -12.85 9.95
CA LEU A 20 11.98 -12.41 8.70
C LEU A 20 13.04 -12.38 7.61
N LEU A 21 12.77 -13.02 6.49
CA LEU A 21 13.57 -12.96 5.27
C LEU A 21 12.70 -12.45 4.13
N VAL A 22 13.01 -11.25 3.62
CA VAL A 22 12.28 -10.62 2.51
C VAL A 22 13.11 -10.67 1.24
N ARG A 23 12.49 -11.15 0.16
CA ARG A 23 13.05 -11.27 -1.20
C ARG A 23 12.25 -10.39 -2.18
N LYS A 24 12.71 -10.31 -3.40
CA LYS A 24 12.02 -9.58 -4.50
C LYS A 24 10.64 -10.16 -4.81
N ASP A 25 10.47 -11.46 -4.65
CA ASP A 25 9.32 -12.26 -5.06
C ASP A 25 8.46 -12.75 -3.90
N GLY A 26 8.84 -12.42 -2.66
CA GLY A 26 8.09 -12.87 -1.50
C GLY A 26 8.85 -12.74 -0.18
N PHE A 27 8.34 -13.39 0.86
CA PHE A 27 9.00 -13.43 2.16
C PHE A 27 8.76 -14.74 2.91
N SER A 28 9.63 -15.02 3.86
CA SER A 28 9.48 -16.08 4.87
C SER A 28 9.49 -15.44 6.25
N LEU A 29 8.51 -15.75 7.08
CA LEU A 29 8.40 -15.28 8.45
C LEU A 29 8.34 -16.47 9.39
N ASN A 30 9.33 -16.59 10.27
CA ASN A 30 9.34 -17.53 11.38
C ASN A 30 9.04 -16.77 12.68
N THR A 31 7.94 -17.13 13.35
CA THR A 31 7.53 -16.53 14.63
C THR A 31 7.98 -17.34 15.84
N GLY A 32 8.82 -18.36 15.65
CA GLY A 32 9.23 -19.35 16.65
C GLY A 32 8.29 -20.56 16.72
N ASN A 33 6.98 -20.34 16.54
CA ASN A 33 5.97 -21.42 16.61
C ASN A 33 5.35 -21.75 15.25
N LYS A 34 5.48 -20.85 14.28
CA LYS A 34 4.87 -20.96 12.96
C LYS A 34 5.79 -20.37 11.92
N GLU A 35 5.91 -21.07 10.81
CA GLU A 35 6.54 -20.55 9.60
C GLU A 35 5.47 -20.18 8.56
N ILE A 36 5.62 -18.98 7.99
CA ILE A 36 4.76 -18.45 6.94
C ILE A 36 5.66 -18.14 5.74
N ASN A 37 5.33 -18.73 4.60
CA ASN A 37 5.99 -18.46 3.34
C ASN A 37 4.96 -17.86 2.37
N VAL A 38 5.27 -16.69 1.82
CA VAL A 38 4.38 -15.96 0.92
C VAL A 38 5.12 -15.62 -0.36
N SER A 39 4.58 -16.03 -1.50
CA SER A 39 4.97 -15.53 -2.81
C SER A 39 4.13 -14.28 -3.14
N PHE A 40 4.77 -13.21 -3.58
CA PHE A 40 4.02 -12.02 -4.02
C PHE A 40 3.17 -12.31 -5.26
N ASP A 41 3.58 -13.25 -6.10
CA ASP A 41 2.78 -13.64 -7.26
C ASP A 41 1.42 -14.23 -6.90
N ASP A 42 1.28 -14.80 -5.70
CA ASP A 42 0.02 -15.36 -5.23
C ASP A 42 -0.90 -14.31 -4.57
N ILE A 43 -0.41 -13.09 -4.35
CA ILE A 43 -1.16 -12.02 -3.70
C ILE A 43 -1.89 -11.17 -4.73
N ARG A 44 -3.14 -10.83 -4.48
CA ARG A 44 -3.90 -9.83 -5.26
C ARG A 44 -3.61 -8.42 -4.76
N TYR A 45 -3.88 -8.17 -3.47
CA TYR A 45 -3.68 -6.87 -2.84
C TYR A 45 -3.35 -7.02 -1.36
N THR A 46 -2.89 -5.93 -0.77
CA THR A 46 -2.62 -5.84 0.66
C THR A 46 -3.55 -4.83 1.30
N ASN A 47 -4.03 -5.16 2.51
CA ASN A 47 -4.70 -4.22 3.38
C ASN A 47 -3.92 -4.17 4.69
N VAL A 48 -3.50 -2.96 5.09
CA VAL A 48 -2.75 -2.75 6.33
C VAL A 48 -3.62 -1.98 7.28
N THR A 49 -3.94 -2.59 8.42
CA THR A 49 -4.64 -1.92 9.49
C THR A 49 -3.65 -1.51 10.56
N ARG A 50 -3.57 -0.22 10.85
CA ARG A 50 -2.86 0.29 12.00
C ARG A 50 -3.79 0.26 13.20
N TYR A 51 -3.42 -0.48 14.23
CA TYR A 51 -4.10 -0.41 15.51
C TYR A 51 -3.54 0.76 16.32
N CYS A 52 -4.37 1.78 16.55
CA CYS A 52 -4.08 2.88 17.45
C CYS A 52 -4.47 2.50 18.88
N ASN A 53 -3.76 1.57 19.47
CA ASN A 53 -3.78 1.34 20.92
C ASN A 53 -2.47 1.86 21.52
N SER A 54 -2.34 1.80 22.85
CA SER A 54 -1.12 2.22 23.58
C SER A 54 0.17 1.56 23.05
N ASN A 55 0.02 0.49 22.28
CA ASN A 55 1.11 -0.30 21.71
C ASN A 55 1.02 -0.32 20.18
N SER A 56 0.90 0.81 19.51
CA SER A 56 0.79 0.96 18.04
C SER A 56 1.39 -0.22 17.25
N SER A 57 0.63 -1.27 16.98
CA SER A 57 1.07 -2.42 16.20
C SER A 57 0.44 -2.38 14.80
N TYR A 58 1.10 -2.99 13.83
CA TYR A 58 0.55 -3.21 12.50
C TYR A 58 0.21 -4.68 12.32
N MET A 59 -1.00 -4.97 11.91
CA MET A 59 -1.34 -6.25 11.34
C MET A 59 -1.35 -6.14 9.82
N VAL A 60 -0.68 -7.05 9.16
CA VAL A 60 -0.69 -7.15 7.71
C VAL A 60 -1.71 -8.20 7.31
N MET A 61 -2.66 -7.79 6.48
CA MET A 61 -3.55 -8.69 5.78
C MET A 61 -3.22 -8.65 4.29
N MET A 62 -2.90 -9.79 3.73
CA MET A 62 -2.75 -9.99 2.30
C MET A 62 -3.88 -10.85 1.79
N VAL A 63 -4.48 -10.48 0.68
CA VAL A 63 -5.51 -11.27 0.03
C VAL A 63 -4.91 -12.00 -1.16
N ALA A 64 -4.96 -13.31 -1.12
CA ALA A 64 -4.45 -14.17 -2.18
C ALA A 64 -5.37 -14.18 -3.41
N LYS A 65 -4.85 -14.64 -4.55
CA LYS A 65 -5.60 -14.76 -5.81
C LYS A 65 -6.79 -15.71 -5.72
N ASP A 66 -6.72 -16.70 -4.83
CA ASP A 66 -7.82 -17.64 -4.53
C ASP A 66 -8.87 -17.05 -3.56
N GLY A 67 -8.69 -15.80 -3.15
CA GLY A 67 -9.59 -15.09 -2.23
C GLY A 67 -9.34 -15.36 -0.75
N LYS A 68 -8.35 -16.17 -0.40
CA LYS A 68 -8.00 -16.41 1.02
C LYS A 68 -7.28 -15.22 1.62
N ASN A 69 -7.59 -14.94 2.88
CA ASN A 69 -6.86 -13.97 3.68
C ASN A 69 -5.65 -14.61 4.31
N ILE A 70 -4.50 -13.93 4.19
CA ILE A 70 -3.26 -14.26 4.88
C ILE A 70 -3.03 -13.14 5.89
N GLU A 71 -3.34 -13.42 7.15
CA GLU A 71 -3.15 -12.47 8.25
C GLU A 71 -1.96 -12.90 9.09
N PHE A 72 -1.08 -11.95 9.42
CA PHE A 72 0.08 -12.21 10.25
C PHE A 72 0.53 -10.95 10.97
N ASP A 73 1.11 -11.17 12.13
CA ASP A 73 1.86 -10.18 12.89
C ASP A 73 3.34 -10.33 12.54
N THR A 74 3.96 -9.22 12.19
CA THR A 74 5.38 -9.19 11.82
C THR A 74 6.31 -8.98 13.01
N ASP A 75 5.84 -9.12 14.24
CA ASP A 75 6.62 -8.86 15.45
C ASP A 75 7.76 -9.89 15.63
N VAL A 76 8.86 -9.64 14.93
CA VAL A 76 10.10 -10.41 15.00
C VAL A 76 11.01 -9.88 16.09
N THR A 77 11.04 -8.55 16.26
CA THR A 77 11.88 -7.87 17.24
C THR A 77 11.03 -7.32 18.38
N PRO A 78 10.90 -8.00 19.52
CA PRO A 78 10.15 -7.49 20.66
C PRO A 78 10.91 -6.34 21.31
N VAL A 79 10.70 -5.13 20.88
CA VAL A 79 11.16 -3.91 21.54
C VAL A 79 9.92 -3.26 22.14
N GLY A 80 9.89 -2.97 23.44
CA GLY A 80 8.72 -2.50 24.16
C GLY A 80 7.92 -1.41 23.44
N GLY A 81 6.70 -1.69 22.99
CA GLY A 81 5.66 -0.77 22.49
C GLY A 81 5.65 -0.46 20.97
N GLY A 82 4.98 -1.23 20.14
CA GLY A 82 4.59 -0.85 18.79
C GLY A 82 5.65 -1.04 17.69
N HIS A 83 6.05 -2.26 17.39
CA HIS A 83 7.43 -2.48 17.07
C HIS A 83 7.71 -3.26 15.79
N ASN A 84 6.70 -3.63 15.09
CA ASN A 84 6.81 -4.31 13.81
C ASN A 84 6.80 -3.35 12.59
N ILE A 85 7.11 -2.07 12.80
CA ILE A 85 7.08 -1.06 11.73
C ILE A 85 8.12 -1.37 10.67
N LEU A 86 9.34 -1.72 11.08
CA LEU A 86 10.42 -2.01 10.15
C LEU A 86 10.11 -3.22 9.29
N GLU A 87 9.69 -4.30 9.91
CA GLU A 87 9.34 -5.56 9.26
C GLU A 87 8.18 -5.36 8.30
N THR A 88 7.10 -4.73 8.77
CA THR A 88 5.93 -4.44 7.96
C THR A 88 6.27 -3.56 6.76
N LYS A 89 7.00 -2.46 6.96
CA LYS A 89 7.43 -1.59 5.87
C LYS A 89 8.33 -2.31 4.87
N THR A 90 9.22 -3.17 5.35
CA THR A 90 10.11 -3.94 4.47
C THR A 90 9.30 -4.87 3.55
N ILE A 91 8.35 -5.62 4.11
CA ILE A 91 7.46 -6.50 3.33
C ILE A 91 6.65 -5.69 2.31
N LEU A 92 6.01 -4.60 2.76
CA LEU A 92 5.15 -3.80 1.89
C LEU A 92 5.92 -3.06 0.81
N THR A 93 7.13 -2.58 1.12
CA THR A 93 8.02 -1.96 0.11
C THR A 93 8.46 -2.98 -0.94
N ALA A 94 8.77 -4.20 -0.51
CA ALA A 94 9.11 -5.29 -1.42
C ALA A 94 7.92 -5.68 -2.32
N PHE A 95 6.73 -5.81 -1.72
CA PHE A 95 5.50 -6.06 -2.46
C PHE A 95 5.20 -4.93 -3.47
N ALA A 96 5.31 -3.68 -3.04
CA ALA A 96 5.11 -2.53 -3.91
C ALA A 96 6.09 -2.53 -5.09
N ALA A 97 7.37 -2.80 -4.85
CA ALA A 97 8.38 -2.90 -5.89
C ALA A 97 8.06 -4.02 -6.89
N SER A 98 7.54 -5.16 -6.42
CA SER A 98 7.13 -6.27 -7.29
C SER A 98 5.95 -5.89 -8.21
N ARG A 99 5.02 -5.05 -7.74
CA ARG A 99 3.84 -4.59 -8.49
C ARG A 99 4.13 -3.44 -9.44
N LEU A 100 4.93 -2.47 -9.00
CA LEU A 100 5.27 -1.30 -9.82
C LEU A 100 6.26 -1.64 -10.94
N GLY A 101 7.10 -2.66 -10.72
CA GLY A 101 8.09 -3.10 -11.68
C GLY A 101 9.31 -2.16 -11.76
N LYS A 102 10.34 -2.63 -12.50
CA LYS A 102 11.62 -1.93 -12.65
C LYS A 102 11.52 -0.63 -13.45
N ASP A 103 10.55 -0.55 -14.36
CA ASP A 103 10.39 0.60 -15.27
C ASP A 103 9.55 1.73 -14.68
N PHE A 104 9.08 1.57 -13.44
CA PHE A 104 8.32 2.60 -12.72
C PHE A 104 9.17 3.87 -12.53
N PRO A 105 8.66 5.09 -12.79
CA PRO A 105 7.27 5.44 -13.12
C PRO A 105 6.94 5.51 -14.63
N ASN A 106 7.81 5.07 -15.52
CA ASN A 106 7.59 5.20 -16.97
C ASN A 106 6.48 4.28 -17.50
N ASN A 107 6.14 3.24 -16.76
CA ASN A 107 5.14 2.23 -17.12
C ASN A 107 3.72 2.51 -16.58
N LEU A 108 3.43 3.71 -16.09
CA LEU A 108 2.14 4.04 -15.45
C LEU A 108 0.92 3.63 -16.26
N ASN A 109 0.97 3.78 -17.59
CA ASN A 109 -0.16 3.47 -18.47
C ASN A 109 -0.34 1.96 -18.76
N THR A 110 0.63 1.13 -18.41
CA THR A 110 0.60 -0.33 -18.61
C THR A 110 0.52 -1.11 -17.32
N LEU A 111 0.47 -0.44 -16.18
CA LEU A 111 0.30 -1.10 -14.89
C LEU A 111 -1.03 -1.84 -14.83
N ASP A 112 -1.00 -3.01 -14.21
CA ASP A 112 -2.18 -3.80 -13.85
C ASP A 112 -2.09 -4.17 -12.37
N ILE A 113 -2.79 -3.41 -11.54
CA ILE A 113 -2.65 -3.44 -10.07
C ILE A 113 -4.03 -3.39 -9.43
N GLU A 114 -4.22 -4.22 -8.42
CA GLU A 114 -5.38 -4.14 -7.56
C GLU A 114 -5.06 -3.36 -6.28
N LEU A 115 -5.97 -2.47 -5.91
CA LEU A 115 -5.90 -1.63 -4.73
C LEU A 115 -7.12 -1.87 -3.84
N THR A 116 -7.00 -1.50 -2.57
CA THR A 116 -8.11 -1.60 -1.61
C THR A 116 -8.74 -0.22 -1.39
N HIS A 117 -10.07 -0.18 -1.48
CA HIS A 117 -10.84 0.99 -1.05
C HIS A 117 -10.76 1.14 0.47
N SER A 118 -10.46 2.33 0.95
CA SER A 118 -10.18 2.59 2.37
C SER A 118 -11.35 2.35 3.35
N LEU A 119 -12.60 2.30 2.87
CA LEU A 119 -13.75 2.31 3.76
C LEU A 119 -14.74 1.15 3.54
N LYS A 120 -14.63 0.40 2.46
CA LYS A 120 -15.67 -0.56 2.07
C LYS A 120 -15.16 -1.90 1.58
N GLU A 121 -13.88 -2.21 1.77
CA GLU A 121 -13.24 -3.43 1.24
C GLU A 121 -13.53 -3.68 -0.25
N LYS A 122 -13.98 -2.62 -0.95
CA LYS A 122 -14.29 -2.71 -2.36
C LYS A 122 -13.01 -2.61 -3.16
N GLN A 123 -12.90 -3.53 -4.07
CA GLN A 123 -11.81 -3.62 -4.99
C GLN A 123 -11.77 -2.40 -5.92
N ILE A 124 -10.60 -1.81 -6.04
CA ILE A 124 -10.24 -0.81 -7.04
C ILE A 124 -9.09 -1.39 -7.85
N SER A 125 -9.16 -1.31 -9.16
CA SER A 125 -8.06 -1.73 -10.04
C SER A 125 -7.53 -0.54 -10.84
N ILE A 126 -6.23 -0.60 -11.15
CA ILE A 126 -5.61 0.24 -12.17
C ILE A 126 -5.17 -0.69 -13.29
N SER A 127 -5.70 -0.48 -14.47
CA SER A 127 -5.34 -1.24 -15.65
C SER A 127 -5.44 -0.37 -16.89
N ASN A 128 -4.44 -0.48 -17.80
CA ASN A 128 -4.41 0.27 -19.05
C ASN A 128 -4.67 1.78 -18.90
N GLY A 129 -4.07 2.40 -17.88
CA GLY A 129 -4.22 3.84 -17.64
C GLY A 129 -5.59 4.26 -17.09
N VAL A 130 -6.38 3.33 -16.55
CA VAL A 130 -7.72 3.60 -15.98
C VAL A 130 -7.78 3.07 -14.55
N ILE A 131 -8.24 3.92 -13.63
CA ILE A 131 -8.69 3.49 -12.29
C ILE A 131 -10.15 3.10 -12.39
N LYS A 132 -10.48 1.88 -11.98
CA LYS A 132 -11.83 1.33 -12.02
C LYS A 132 -12.25 0.82 -10.64
N GLY A 133 -13.40 1.27 -10.18
CA GLY A 133 -14.09 0.73 -9.01
C GLY A 133 -15.46 0.16 -9.40
N ALA A 134 -16.26 -0.19 -8.39
CA ALA A 134 -17.56 -0.83 -8.62
C ALA A 134 -18.56 0.04 -9.40
N LYS A 135 -18.48 1.38 -9.30
CA LYS A 135 -19.46 2.31 -9.89
C LYS A 135 -18.84 3.36 -10.79
N ASN A 136 -17.55 3.61 -10.65
CA ASN A 136 -16.83 4.71 -11.33
C ASN A 136 -15.61 4.18 -12.05
N SER A 137 -15.24 4.88 -13.12
CA SER A 137 -13.93 4.73 -13.75
C SER A 137 -13.41 6.12 -14.11
N ILE A 138 -12.11 6.34 -13.98
CA ILE A 138 -11.42 7.58 -14.37
C ILE A 138 -10.10 7.21 -15.06
N ARG A 139 -9.69 8.03 -16.02
CA ARG A 139 -8.35 7.91 -16.59
C ARG A 139 -7.33 8.46 -15.61
N ILE A 140 -6.19 7.82 -15.50
CA ILE A 140 -5.10 8.33 -14.64
C ILE A 140 -4.63 9.72 -15.11
N ASP A 141 -4.73 10.02 -16.41
CA ASP A 141 -4.36 11.31 -17.00
C ASP A 141 -5.29 12.46 -16.58
N ASP A 142 -6.51 12.14 -16.13
CA ASP A 142 -7.50 13.13 -15.68
C ASP A 142 -7.33 13.48 -14.19
N ILE A 143 -6.47 12.76 -13.47
CA ILE A 143 -6.22 13.02 -12.05
C ILE A 143 -5.43 14.31 -11.90
N HIS A 144 -6.00 15.28 -11.21
CA HIS A 144 -5.39 16.59 -11.00
C HIS A 144 -5.08 16.89 -9.53
N THR A 145 -5.63 16.13 -8.59
CA THR A 145 -5.39 16.32 -7.16
C THR A 145 -5.46 14.99 -6.43
N VAL A 146 -4.50 14.76 -5.57
CA VAL A 146 -4.51 13.67 -4.58
C VAL A 146 -4.24 14.31 -3.22
N LYS A 147 -5.12 14.06 -2.25
CA LYS A 147 -4.97 14.55 -0.88
C LYS A 147 -4.76 13.42 0.09
N CYS A 148 -3.80 13.56 0.97
CA CYS A 148 -3.65 12.69 2.12
C CYS A 148 -4.60 13.15 3.22
N VAL A 149 -5.50 12.28 3.66
CA VAL A 149 -6.48 12.55 4.71
C VAL A 149 -6.32 11.51 5.82
N SER A 150 -6.14 11.96 7.05
CA SER A 150 -6.06 11.11 8.23
C SER A 150 -7.13 11.48 9.24
N ASN A 151 -7.77 10.47 9.82
CA ASN A 151 -8.71 10.64 10.93
C ASN A 151 -8.16 10.04 12.25
N GLY A 152 -6.84 9.95 12.36
CA GLY A 152 -6.15 9.37 13.51
C GLY A 152 -6.01 7.85 13.45
N ALA A 153 -7.04 7.12 13.04
CA ALA A 153 -7.02 5.66 12.96
C ALA A 153 -6.67 5.16 11.55
N LEU A 154 -7.08 5.89 10.52
CA LEU A 154 -6.91 5.50 9.13
C LEU A 154 -6.37 6.68 8.31
N THR A 155 -5.31 6.44 7.56
CA THR A 155 -4.79 7.38 6.56
C THR A 155 -5.15 6.87 5.17
N ARG A 156 -5.71 7.76 4.36
CA ARG A 156 -6.16 7.45 3.00
C ARG A 156 -5.74 8.53 2.01
N PHE A 157 -5.70 8.17 0.76
CA PHE A 157 -5.60 9.11 -0.34
C PHE A 157 -6.96 9.34 -0.98
N ALA A 158 -7.40 10.59 -1.00
CA ALA A 158 -8.56 11.05 -1.72
C ALA A 158 -8.14 11.51 -3.13
N ILE A 159 -8.70 10.91 -4.17
CA ILE A 159 -8.33 11.10 -5.58
C ILE A 159 -9.42 11.91 -6.26
N TYR A 160 -9.03 12.97 -6.95
CA TYR A 160 -9.92 13.87 -7.68
C TYR A 160 -9.50 13.96 -9.15
N ALA A 161 -10.48 13.77 -10.04
CA ALA A 161 -10.29 13.83 -11.49
C ALA A 161 -11.37 14.67 -12.17
N GLY A 162 -11.03 15.23 -13.32
CA GLY A 162 -11.94 15.98 -14.17
C GLY A 162 -12.19 17.41 -13.70
N THR A 163 -12.88 18.19 -14.54
CA THR A 163 -13.11 19.64 -14.37
C THR A 163 -14.46 19.98 -13.76
N LYS A 164 -15.31 18.99 -13.49
CA LYS A 164 -16.67 19.25 -12.99
C LYS A 164 -16.61 19.77 -11.56
N LYS A 165 -17.01 21.04 -11.36
CA LYS A 165 -17.34 21.55 -10.04
C LYS A 165 -18.49 20.70 -9.48
N ARG A 166 -18.21 19.85 -8.52
CA ARG A 166 -19.24 19.10 -7.80
C ARG A 166 -19.82 19.98 -6.69
N LEU A 167 -21.11 19.86 -6.45
CA LEU A 167 -21.80 20.59 -5.35
C LEU A 167 -21.18 20.22 -3.97
N PHE A 168 -20.64 19.01 -3.87
CA PHE A 168 -19.90 18.54 -2.72
C PHE A 168 -18.53 18.07 -3.22
N ASN A 169 -17.48 18.49 -2.55
CA ASN A 169 -16.08 18.21 -2.92
C ASN A 169 -15.69 16.73 -2.62
N ALA A 170 -16.57 15.79 -2.99
CA ALA A 170 -16.35 14.38 -2.75
C ALA A 170 -15.29 13.82 -3.71
N PRO A 171 -14.33 13.01 -3.24
CA PRO A 171 -13.35 12.38 -4.09
C PRO A 171 -13.99 11.35 -5.03
N ASP A 172 -13.37 11.15 -6.19
CA ASP A 172 -13.74 10.08 -7.13
C ASP A 172 -13.45 8.71 -6.56
N PHE A 173 -12.28 8.59 -5.91
CA PHE A 173 -11.85 7.39 -5.19
C PHE A 173 -11.17 7.75 -3.87
N ALA A 174 -11.22 6.81 -2.94
CA ALA A 174 -10.45 6.85 -1.73
C ALA A 174 -9.74 5.50 -1.53
N VAL A 175 -8.42 5.50 -1.50
CA VAL A 175 -7.60 4.31 -1.33
C VAL A 175 -6.78 4.39 -0.05
N VAL A 176 -6.42 3.25 0.51
CA VAL A 176 -5.56 3.19 1.71
C VAL A 176 -4.19 3.78 1.38
N CYS A 177 -3.63 4.56 2.32
CA CYS A 177 -2.27 5.04 2.24
C CYS A 177 -1.31 3.91 2.67
N ASN A 178 -0.50 3.44 1.75
CA ASN A 178 0.52 2.43 2.00
C ASN A 178 1.71 2.59 1.05
N GLU A 179 2.68 1.69 1.17
CA GLU A 179 3.93 1.69 0.40
C GLU A 179 3.72 1.49 -1.11
N LEU A 180 2.59 0.94 -1.54
CA LEU A 180 2.23 0.80 -2.95
C LEU A 180 1.51 2.04 -3.47
N THR A 181 0.49 2.51 -2.76
CA THR A 181 -0.39 3.59 -3.22
C THR A 181 0.29 4.95 -3.17
N ALA A 182 1.17 5.20 -2.19
CA ALA A 182 1.85 6.48 -2.06
C ALA A 182 2.76 6.80 -3.27
N PRO A 183 3.76 5.98 -3.63
CA PRO A 183 4.60 6.27 -4.80
C PRO A 183 3.83 6.24 -6.11
N LEU A 184 2.82 5.38 -6.23
CA LEU A 184 1.98 5.29 -7.42
C LEU A 184 1.21 6.58 -7.68
N LEU A 185 0.49 7.08 -6.67
CA LEU A 185 -0.31 8.29 -6.80
C LEU A 185 0.55 9.55 -6.88
N GLU A 186 1.68 9.59 -6.18
CA GLU A 186 2.67 10.66 -6.32
C GLU A 186 3.17 10.76 -7.77
N ALA A 187 3.53 9.63 -8.38
CA ALA A 187 3.99 9.62 -9.76
C ALA A 187 2.90 10.08 -10.74
N ILE A 188 1.65 9.64 -10.55
CA ILE A 188 0.52 10.02 -11.40
C ILE A 188 0.25 11.52 -11.29
N VAL A 189 0.05 12.06 -10.08
CA VAL A 189 -0.33 13.45 -9.91
C VAL A 189 0.81 14.41 -10.27
N THR A 190 2.06 14.04 -9.98
CA THR A 190 3.24 14.82 -10.39
C THR A 190 3.38 14.87 -11.90
N ARG A 191 3.21 13.75 -12.60
CA ARG A 191 3.21 13.70 -14.07
C ARG A 191 2.17 14.63 -14.67
N ASN A 192 0.94 14.63 -14.12
CA ASN A 192 -0.18 15.37 -14.68
C ASN A 192 -0.16 16.85 -14.36
N THR A 193 0.41 17.24 -13.21
CA THR A 193 0.24 18.61 -12.68
C THR A 193 1.55 19.33 -12.36
N GLY A 194 2.67 18.62 -12.32
CA GLY A 194 3.93 19.12 -11.81
C GLY A 194 3.96 19.29 -10.28
N LYS A 195 2.89 18.89 -9.58
CA LYS A 195 2.76 18.99 -8.11
C LYS A 195 2.57 17.60 -7.53
N GLY A 196 3.13 17.35 -6.34
CA GLY A 196 2.97 16.10 -5.62
C GLY A 196 1.62 15.99 -4.89
N ILE A 197 1.51 14.94 -4.06
CA ILE A 197 0.36 14.73 -3.17
C ILE A 197 0.26 15.88 -2.17
N ASP A 198 -0.96 16.35 -1.95
CA ASP A 198 -1.28 17.35 -0.92
C ASP A 198 -1.38 16.69 0.46
N PHE A 199 -0.40 16.96 1.33
CA PHE A 199 -0.35 16.50 2.71
C PHE A 199 -0.81 17.56 3.73
N SER A 200 -1.37 18.69 3.28
CA SER A 200 -1.75 19.81 4.14
C SER A 200 -2.92 19.50 5.10
N ARG A 201 -3.67 18.43 4.84
CA ARG A 201 -4.84 18.03 5.62
C ARG A 201 -4.65 16.68 6.32
N GLY A 202 -3.65 16.59 7.19
CA GLY A 202 -3.38 15.37 7.95
C GLY A 202 -4.51 14.95 8.91
N ASP A 203 -5.37 15.89 9.38
CA ASP A 203 -6.32 15.69 10.47
C ASP A 203 -7.76 16.17 10.15
N GLY A 204 -8.07 16.47 8.89
CA GLY A 204 -9.34 17.06 8.53
C GLY A 204 -10.43 16.05 8.17
N PHE A 205 -11.58 16.16 8.82
CA PHE A 205 -12.84 15.75 8.21
C PHE A 205 -13.13 16.71 7.06
N GLU A 206 -13.32 16.19 5.86
CA GLU A 206 -14.05 16.90 4.80
C GLU A 206 -15.53 16.59 4.89
#